data_69effa79e905d9a48c50358d1a1de75b
#
_entry.id   69effa79e905d9a48c50358d1a1de75b
#
_cell.length_a   1.000
_cell.length_b   1.000
_cell.length_c   1.000
_cell.angle_alpha   90.00
_cell.angle_beta   90.00
_cell.angle_gamma   90.00
#
_symmetry.space_group_name_H-M   'P 1'
#
loop_
_entity.id
_entity.type
_entity.pdbx_description
1 polymer ?
#
loop_
_entity_poly.entity_id
_entity_poly.type
_entity_poly.pdbx_seq_one_letter_code
_entity_poly.pdbx_strand_id
1 'polypeptide(L)'
;MGKDMVSLTIEGEVRQYPAGTSFLAISQEYQEKYPDDIVLVVYNNRLRELNKTAQRDGTLSFVTTADKTGKKTYRRSVTLLMQKAVYNLWGSEHISVRVLYSIGQGYYCELREKADGQERVIAVDEERAIALKKEMYRLVTEDIEIEKRSMNTDDAIALFHDLGMEDKEKLFKYRRSSRVNIYVLDHYKDYFYGFMVPSTGYLRYYDIVTYEDGFVLLFPNENTREVAEFAPSGKLFHTLKASREWGRMLEIGTIGALNDAIAEGRMQEIILTQEALFEERIGHLADTIVKSGGKKFIMIAGPSSSGKTTFSHRLSIQLAAKGLKPHPFPLDDYYVNRDQCPRDENGELDLECLEALDVELFNHDMNELLAGRRVNLPVFNFKTGKREYKDRYMQLGKEDILVIEGIHGLNDRLSCSLPVESKFKIYISALTQLNIDEHNCLPTTDGRMIRRIVRDARTRGTSAKETIAMWDSVRRGEERYIFPFQEGADVMFNSALIYELAVLKMYAEPLLFAIDKDCPEYLEAKRLLKFLDYFLPMPSDGISQN
;
A
#
# COMPACT_ATOMS: atom_id res chain seq x y z
N MET A 1 36.83 -19.95 20.66
CA MET A 1 37.72 -19.61 19.56
C MET A 1 36.85 -19.40 18.32
N GLY A 2 36.76 -18.18 17.80
CA GLY A 2 36.06 -17.93 16.53
C GLY A 2 36.80 -18.61 15.40
N LYS A 3 36.09 -19.09 14.38
CA LYS A 3 36.73 -19.58 13.15
C LYS A 3 37.43 -18.38 12.47
N ASP A 4 38.69 -18.53 12.10
CA ASP A 4 39.42 -17.48 11.38
C ASP A 4 38.90 -17.29 9.95
N MET A 5 38.25 -18.32 9.38
CA MET A 5 37.63 -18.31 8.04
C MET A 5 36.18 -18.81 8.12
N VAL A 6 35.32 -18.26 7.27
CA VAL A 6 33.95 -18.70 7.06
C VAL A 6 33.74 -19.17 5.62
N SER A 7 33.00 -20.25 5.45
CA SER A 7 32.67 -20.82 4.13
C SER A 7 31.25 -20.32 3.73
N LEU A 8 31.20 -19.56 2.65
CA LEU A 8 29.91 -19.03 2.09
C LEU A 8 29.60 -19.71 0.77
N THR A 9 28.41 -20.26 0.64
CA THR A 9 27.88 -20.73 -0.64
C THR A 9 27.20 -19.56 -1.34
N ILE A 10 27.81 -19.08 -2.44
CA ILE A 10 27.37 -17.94 -3.24
C ILE A 10 27.17 -18.42 -4.68
N GLU A 11 25.98 -18.24 -5.26
CA GLU A 11 25.67 -18.70 -6.63
C GLU A 11 26.00 -20.19 -6.89
N GLY A 12 25.88 -21.03 -5.84
CA GLY A 12 26.19 -22.47 -5.91
C GLY A 12 27.66 -22.83 -5.68
N GLU A 13 28.56 -21.84 -5.62
CA GLU A 13 30.01 -22.05 -5.35
C GLU A 13 30.33 -21.79 -3.88
N VAL A 14 31.20 -22.61 -3.30
CA VAL A 14 31.71 -22.40 -1.95
C VAL A 14 32.98 -21.55 -2.00
N ARG A 15 32.95 -20.40 -1.33
CA ARG A 15 34.10 -19.50 -1.18
C ARG A 15 34.42 -19.26 0.28
N GLN A 16 35.69 -19.04 0.58
CA GLN A 16 36.17 -18.79 1.93
C GLN A 16 36.56 -17.32 2.09
N TYR A 17 36.09 -16.73 3.17
CA TYR A 17 36.39 -15.35 3.57
C TYR A 17 36.90 -15.32 5.01
N PRO A 18 37.74 -14.35 5.38
CA PRO A 18 38.04 -14.09 6.79
C PRO A 18 36.75 -13.83 7.57
N ALA A 19 36.62 -14.39 8.77
CA ALA A 19 35.48 -14.10 9.64
C ALA A 19 35.46 -12.61 9.96
N GLY A 20 34.28 -12.00 9.82
CA GLY A 20 34.12 -10.56 9.99
C GLY A 20 34.23 -9.75 8.69
N THR A 21 34.45 -10.38 7.52
CA THR A 21 34.39 -9.69 6.23
C THR A 21 32.98 -9.07 6.04
N SER A 22 32.91 -7.80 5.65
CA SER A 22 31.64 -7.12 5.40
C SER A 22 30.97 -7.65 4.14
N PHE A 23 29.63 -7.66 4.16
CA PHE A 23 28.89 -8.03 2.95
C PHE A 23 29.09 -7.00 1.83
N LEU A 24 29.45 -5.75 2.16
CA LEU A 24 29.83 -4.73 1.18
C LEU A 24 31.07 -5.16 0.39
N ALA A 25 32.13 -5.56 1.09
CA ALA A 25 33.35 -6.03 0.42
C ALA A 25 33.07 -7.26 -0.46
N ILE A 26 32.29 -8.22 0.05
CA ILE A 26 31.90 -9.39 -0.74
C ILE A 26 31.05 -8.98 -1.95
N SER A 27 30.08 -8.08 -1.78
CA SER A 27 29.21 -7.66 -2.90
C SER A 27 29.97 -6.93 -4.02
N GLN A 28 31.02 -6.19 -3.69
CA GLN A 28 31.88 -5.51 -4.66
C GLN A 28 32.58 -6.48 -5.61
N GLU A 29 32.98 -7.67 -5.14
CA GLU A 29 33.57 -8.73 -5.99
C GLU A 29 32.58 -9.29 -7.03
N TYR A 30 31.26 -9.15 -6.76
CA TYR A 30 30.21 -9.69 -7.61
C TYR A 30 29.45 -8.62 -8.40
N GLN A 31 29.62 -7.34 -8.09
CA GLN A 31 28.82 -6.26 -8.68
C GLN A 31 28.86 -6.25 -10.21
N GLU A 32 29.98 -6.57 -10.83
CA GLU A 32 30.11 -6.60 -12.30
C GLU A 32 29.22 -7.66 -12.97
N LYS A 33 28.80 -8.69 -12.24
CA LYS A 33 27.88 -9.72 -12.74
C LYS A 33 26.42 -9.28 -12.74
N TYR A 34 26.11 -8.22 -12.02
CA TYR A 34 24.74 -7.71 -11.85
C TYR A 34 24.60 -6.37 -12.56
N PRO A 35 23.59 -6.22 -13.44
CA PRO A 35 23.33 -4.94 -14.11
C PRO A 35 22.87 -3.87 -13.13
N ASP A 36 22.24 -4.26 -12.01
CA ASP A 36 21.68 -3.40 -10.99
C ASP A 36 22.54 -3.40 -9.72
N ASP A 37 22.52 -2.28 -8.99
CA ASP A 37 23.32 -2.13 -7.77
C ASP A 37 22.88 -3.14 -6.70
N ILE A 38 23.83 -3.91 -6.16
CA ILE A 38 23.60 -4.80 -5.02
C ILE A 38 23.45 -3.92 -3.78
N VAL A 39 22.31 -4.01 -3.09
CA VAL A 39 21.98 -3.12 -1.96
C VAL A 39 21.77 -3.85 -0.63
N LEU A 40 21.47 -5.15 -0.68
CA LEU A 40 21.32 -6.02 0.49
C LEU A 40 21.82 -7.43 0.16
N VAL A 41 21.89 -8.26 1.21
CA VAL A 41 22.10 -9.71 1.06
C VAL A 41 21.04 -10.49 1.85
N VAL A 42 20.73 -11.70 1.37
CA VAL A 42 20.07 -12.73 2.17
C VAL A 42 21.15 -13.69 2.68
N TYR A 43 21.42 -13.67 3.96
CA TYR A 43 22.40 -14.49 4.62
C TYR A 43 21.71 -15.46 5.58
N ASN A 44 21.80 -16.76 5.31
CA ASN A 44 21.12 -17.81 6.07
C ASN A 44 19.62 -17.51 6.24
N ASN A 45 18.93 -17.28 5.14
CA ASN A 45 17.51 -16.92 5.06
C ASN A 45 17.12 -15.68 5.90
N ARG A 46 18.03 -14.71 6.01
CA ARG A 46 17.79 -13.43 6.69
C ARG A 46 18.35 -12.27 5.89
N LEU A 47 17.53 -11.27 5.63
CA LEU A 47 17.98 -10.01 5.03
C LEU A 47 18.99 -9.29 5.93
N ARG A 48 20.08 -8.81 5.31
CA ARG A 48 21.15 -8.04 5.96
C ARG A 48 21.57 -6.86 5.10
N GLU A 49 21.92 -5.77 5.76
CA GLU A 49 22.57 -4.62 5.12
C GLU A 49 24.01 -4.94 4.82
N LEU A 50 24.57 -4.30 3.79
CA LEU A 50 25.91 -4.58 3.29
C LEU A 50 27.03 -4.23 4.27
N ASN A 51 26.80 -3.30 5.18
CA ASN A 51 27.74 -2.95 6.26
C ASN A 51 27.82 -3.99 7.40
N LYS A 52 26.96 -5.03 7.38
CA LYS A 52 27.08 -6.16 8.31
C LYS A 52 28.10 -7.16 7.81
N THR A 53 28.53 -8.06 8.70
CA THR A 53 29.67 -8.97 8.47
C THR A 53 29.25 -10.44 8.52
N ALA A 54 29.98 -11.27 7.77
CA ALA A 54 29.86 -12.73 7.81
C ALA A 54 30.61 -13.28 9.03
N GLN A 55 29.89 -13.94 9.94
CA GLN A 55 30.44 -14.45 11.22
C GLN A 55 30.47 -15.98 11.29
N ARG A 56 29.85 -16.69 10.37
CA ARG A 56 29.72 -18.15 10.36
C ARG A 56 29.46 -18.66 8.95
N ASP A 57 29.66 -19.95 8.76
CA ASP A 57 29.33 -20.62 7.50
C ASP A 57 27.85 -20.46 7.12
N GLY A 58 27.57 -20.48 5.83
CA GLY A 58 26.18 -20.41 5.36
C GLY A 58 26.01 -20.10 3.89
N THR A 59 24.76 -19.81 3.52
CA THR A 59 24.38 -19.39 2.19
C THR A 59 24.25 -17.88 2.11
N LEU A 60 24.66 -17.30 0.99
CA LEU A 60 24.55 -15.88 0.73
C LEU A 60 24.03 -15.66 -0.69
N SER A 61 22.99 -14.85 -0.82
CA SER A 61 22.50 -14.37 -2.11
C SER A 61 22.36 -12.84 -2.08
N PHE A 62 22.52 -12.22 -3.23
CA PHE A 62 22.46 -10.78 -3.38
C PHE A 62 21.03 -10.30 -3.66
N VAL A 63 20.72 -9.10 -3.20
CA VAL A 63 19.47 -8.38 -3.47
C VAL A 63 19.83 -7.05 -4.12
N THR A 64 19.36 -6.84 -5.32
CA THR A 64 19.65 -5.67 -6.14
C THR A 64 18.55 -4.63 -6.10
N THR A 65 18.79 -3.47 -6.68
CA THR A 65 17.75 -2.43 -6.88
C THR A 65 16.64 -2.86 -7.84
N ALA A 66 16.80 -3.92 -8.61
CA ALA A 66 15.74 -4.51 -9.44
C ALA A 66 14.74 -5.33 -8.59
N ASP A 67 15.20 -5.89 -7.47
CA ASP A 67 14.37 -6.68 -6.58
C ASP A 67 13.36 -5.82 -5.81
N LYS A 68 12.17 -6.36 -5.54
CA LYS A 68 11.12 -5.68 -4.77
C LYS A 68 11.60 -5.16 -3.40
N THR A 69 12.42 -5.93 -2.70
CA THR A 69 13.00 -5.53 -1.40
C THR A 69 14.07 -4.46 -1.57
N GLY A 70 14.89 -4.58 -2.62
CA GLY A 70 15.89 -3.58 -2.96
C GLY A 70 15.26 -2.23 -3.34
N LYS A 71 14.20 -2.22 -4.15
CA LYS A 71 13.41 -1.01 -4.47
C LYS A 71 12.87 -0.32 -3.22
N LYS A 72 12.29 -1.09 -2.28
CA LYS A 72 11.81 -0.53 -1.00
C LYS A 72 12.95 0.06 -0.17
N THR A 73 14.12 -0.57 -0.20
CA THR A 73 15.34 -0.09 0.48
C THR A 73 15.83 1.19 -0.16
N TYR A 74 15.89 1.24 -1.48
CA TYR A 74 16.29 2.42 -2.24
C TYR A 74 15.37 3.62 -1.96
N ARG A 75 14.05 3.46 -2.12
CA ARG A 75 13.05 4.51 -1.85
C ARG A 75 13.19 5.09 -0.44
N ARG A 76 13.39 4.24 0.55
CA ARG A 76 13.58 4.64 1.95
C ARG A 76 14.86 5.44 2.14
N SER A 77 15.95 5.00 1.50
CA SER A 77 17.24 5.69 1.58
C SER A 77 17.21 7.06 0.89
N VAL A 78 16.51 7.19 -0.25
CA VAL A 78 16.28 8.49 -0.90
C VAL A 78 15.43 9.40 0.00
N THR A 79 14.46 8.84 0.75
CA THR A 79 13.69 9.62 1.72
C THR A 79 14.58 10.16 2.85
N LEU A 80 15.51 9.36 3.38
CA LEU A 80 16.49 9.84 4.36
C LEU A 80 17.40 10.92 3.77
N LEU A 81 17.87 10.74 2.54
CA LEU A 81 18.67 11.74 1.81
C LEU A 81 17.92 13.06 1.69
N MET A 82 16.65 13.03 1.32
CA MET A 82 15.79 14.21 1.21
C MET A 82 15.63 14.90 2.56
N GLN A 83 15.40 14.15 3.65
CA GLN A 83 15.32 14.69 5.01
C GLN A 83 16.61 15.42 5.42
N LYS A 84 17.77 14.80 5.16
CA LYS A 84 19.08 15.41 5.42
C LYS A 84 19.26 16.68 4.60
N ALA A 85 18.85 16.71 3.35
CA ALA A 85 18.95 17.88 2.48
C ALA A 85 18.07 19.05 3.01
N VAL A 86 16.83 18.75 3.43
CA VAL A 86 15.94 19.74 4.09
C VAL A 86 16.59 20.30 5.35
N TYR A 87 17.16 19.42 6.19
CA TYR A 87 17.88 19.81 7.40
C TYR A 87 19.05 20.74 7.10
N ASN A 88 19.86 20.44 6.08
CA ASN A 88 21.02 21.24 5.70
C ASN A 88 20.63 22.63 5.18
N LEU A 89 19.53 22.72 4.41
CA LEU A 89 19.12 23.96 3.77
C LEU A 89 18.42 24.94 4.74
N TRP A 90 17.58 24.41 5.63
CA TRP A 90 16.65 25.25 6.39
C TRP A 90 16.69 25.04 7.91
N GLY A 91 17.39 24.00 8.40
CA GLY A 91 17.45 23.65 9.82
C GLY A 91 16.15 23.04 10.35
N SER A 92 16.27 22.03 11.23
CA SER A 92 15.11 21.33 11.79
C SER A 92 14.28 22.16 12.79
N GLU A 93 14.86 23.25 13.31
CA GLU A 93 14.18 24.15 14.25
C GLU A 93 13.12 25.01 13.56
N HIS A 94 13.29 25.28 12.26
CA HIS A 94 12.44 26.18 11.50
C HIS A 94 11.56 25.45 10.50
N ILE A 95 12.12 24.49 9.77
CA ILE A 95 11.39 23.77 8.70
C ILE A 95 11.52 22.28 8.93
N SER A 96 10.36 21.60 8.85
CA SER A 96 10.25 20.15 8.81
C SER A 96 9.65 19.71 7.47
N VAL A 97 9.87 18.46 7.09
CA VAL A 97 9.19 17.86 5.94
C VAL A 97 8.39 16.66 6.41
N ARG A 98 7.16 16.52 5.90
CA ARG A 98 6.32 15.35 6.16
C ARG A 98 6.11 14.57 4.87
N VAL A 99 6.34 13.27 4.93
CA VAL A 99 6.03 12.34 3.84
C VAL A 99 4.62 11.83 4.05
N LEU A 100 3.68 12.18 3.16
CA LEU A 100 2.25 12.00 3.44
C LEU A 100 1.68 10.72 2.85
N TYR A 101 1.86 10.49 1.56
CA TYR A 101 1.31 9.32 0.87
C TYR A 101 2.02 9.05 -0.44
N SER A 102 1.90 7.81 -0.91
CA SER A 102 2.39 7.41 -2.22
C SER A 102 1.42 7.88 -3.30
N ILE A 103 1.96 8.56 -4.32
CA ILE A 103 1.22 8.98 -5.51
C ILE A 103 2.04 8.67 -6.76
N GLY A 104 1.47 7.89 -7.66
CA GLY A 104 2.22 7.41 -8.84
C GLY A 104 3.51 6.67 -8.43
N GLN A 105 4.63 7.07 -9.01
CA GLN A 105 5.96 6.51 -8.73
C GLN A 105 6.72 7.26 -7.62
N GLY A 106 6.02 8.08 -6.83
CA GLY A 106 6.66 8.93 -5.83
C GLY A 106 5.94 9.00 -4.49
N TYR A 107 6.50 9.82 -3.60
CA TYR A 107 5.89 10.24 -2.35
C TYR A 107 5.55 11.71 -2.40
N TYR A 108 4.30 12.05 -2.10
CA TYR A 108 3.91 13.44 -1.89
C TYR A 108 4.38 13.89 -0.51
N CYS A 109 5.08 15.03 -0.50
CA CYS A 109 5.71 15.62 0.68
C CYS A 109 5.27 17.08 0.85
N GLU A 110 5.14 17.50 2.11
CA GLU A 110 4.88 18.90 2.48
C GLU A 110 6.03 19.43 3.31
N LEU A 111 6.48 20.64 3.00
CA LEU A 111 7.31 21.42 3.92
C LEU A 111 6.41 22.14 4.93
N ARG A 112 6.86 22.21 6.18
CA ARG A 112 6.15 22.87 7.28
C ARG A 112 7.07 23.78 8.06
N GLU A 113 6.63 25.00 8.25
CA GLU A 113 7.27 25.97 9.11
C GLU A 113 6.79 25.81 10.55
N LYS A 114 7.74 25.80 11.48
CA LYS A 114 7.48 25.80 12.92
C LYS A 114 7.55 27.24 13.41
N ALA A 115 6.40 27.85 13.69
CA ALA A 115 6.30 29.21 14.22
C ALA A 115 5.28 29.26 15.37
N ASP A 116 5.63 29.89 16.47
CA ASP A 116 4.77 30.09 17.64
C ASP A 116 4.14 28.79 18.20
N GLY A 117 4.90 27.69 18.17
CA GLY A 117 4.43 26.38 18.63
C GLY A 117 3.41 25.69 17.69
N GLN A 118 3.21 26.21 16.48
CA GLN A 118 2.34 25.63 15.46
C GLN A 118 3.13 25.28 14.19
N GLU A 119 2.74 24.17 13.56
CA GLU A 119 3.24 23.81 12.23
C GLU A 119 2.27 24.32 11.15
N ARG A 120 2.79 25.05 10.16
CA ARG A 120 2.04 25.53 8.99
C ARG A 120 2.67 25.00 7.72
N VAL A 121 1.83 24.54 6.79
CA VAL A 121 2.29 24.16 5.45
C VAL A 121 2.77 25.40 4.71
N ILE A 122 3.98 25.30 4.14
CA ILE A 122 4.54 26.31 3.24
C ILE A 122 4.58 25.77 1.82
N ALA A 123 4.11 26.58 0.88
CA ALA A 123 4.12 26.20 -0.53
C ALA A 123 5.55 26.00 -1.03
N VAL A 124 5.75 24.94 -1.79
CA VAL A 124 7.03 24.62 -2.43
C VAL A 124 7.01 25.15 -3.86
N ASP A 125 7.70 26.28 -4.06
CA ASP A 125 7.95 26.84 -5.39
C ASP A 125 9.11 26.14 -6.10
N GLU A 126 9.31 26.47 -7.38
CA GLU A 126 10.39 25.89 -8.17
C GLU A 126 11.79 26.19 -7.61
N GLU A 127 11.99 27.37 -7.00
CA GLU A 127 13.27 27.76 -6.41
C GLU A 127 13.65 26.84 -5.26
N ARG A 128 12.70 26.57 -4.35
CA ARG A 128 12.88 25.61 -3.23
C ARG A 128 13.10 24.19 -3.73
N ALA A 129 12.34 23.75 -4.73
CA ALA A 129 12.50 22.43 -5.32
C ALA A 129 13.88 22.24 -5.97
N ILE A 130 14.36 23.26 -6.70
CA ILE A 130 15.70 23.26 -7.30
C ILE A 130 16.79 23.27 -6.22
N ALA A 131 16.64 24.07 -5.15
CA ALA A 131 17.59 24.11 -4.06
C ALA A 131 17.70 22.75 -3.37
N LEU A 132 16.55 22.12 -3.08
CA LEU A 132 16.50 20.79 -2.47
C LEU A 132 17.16 19.73 -3.38
N LYS A 133 16.86 19.74 -4.67
CA LYS A 133 17.46 18.81 -5.64
C LYS A 133 18.97 18.97 -5.74
N LYS A 134 19.47 20.21 -5.75
CA LYS A 134 20.92 20.50 -5.75
C LYS A 134 21.61 19.99 -4.50
N GLU A 135 21.02 20.21 -3.34
CA GLU A 135 21.60 19.74 -2.07
C GLU A 135 21.60 18.19 -1.99
N MET A 136 20.52 17.53 -2.40
CA MET A 136 20.49 16.08 -2.50
C MET A 136 21.58 15.56 -3.45
N TYR A 137 21.77 16.20 -4.60
CA TYR A 137 22.83 15.83 -5.56
C TYR A 137 24.23 16.00 -4.95
N ARG A 138 24.47 17.08 -4.20
CA ARG A 138 25.73 17.31 -3.47
C ARG A 138 26.02 16.15 -2.51
N LEU A 139 25.04 15.78 -1.69
CA LEU A 139 25.14 14.68 -0.72
C LEU A 139 25.41 13.33 -1.41
N VAL A 140 24.81 13.08 -2.59
CA VAL A 140 25.09 11.87 -3.39
C VAL A 140 26.53 11.85 -3.89
N THR A 141 27.04 13.02 -4.36
CA THR A 141 28.40 13.14 -4.89
C THR A 141 29.46 12.97 -3.80
N GLU A 142 29.16 13.35 -2.57
CA GLU A 142 30.03 13.18 -1.41
C GLU A 142 30.11 11.72 -0.91
N ASP A 143 29.19 10.86 -1.35
CA ASP A 143 29.15 9.42 -0.99
C ASP A 143 29.26 9.14 0.51
N ILE A 144 28.40 9.80 1.30
CA ILE A 144 28.41 9.74 2.76
C ILE A 144 27.82 8.40 3.23
N GLU A 145 28.50 7.73 4.16
CA GLU A 145 28.03 6.49 4.78
C GLU A 145 26.72 6.67 5.52
N ILE A 146 25.79 5.73 5.36
CA ILE A 146 24.53 5.63 6.12
C ILE A 146 24.75 4.64 7.26
N GLU A 147 25.03 5.17 8.45
CA GLU A 147 25.36 4.35 9.62
C GLU A 147 24.08 3.89 10.34
N LYS A 148 24.06 2.62 10.71
CA LYS A 148 22.98 2.05 11.55
C LYS A 148 23.47 1.88 12.99
N ARG A 149 22.86 2.60 13.91
CA ARG A 149 23.17 2.53 15.34
C ARG A 149 22.03 1.89 16.12
N SER A 150 22.36 0.95 17.01
CA SER A 150 21.40 0.36 17.95
C SER A 150 21.50 1.10 19.28
N MET A 151 20.35 1.54 19.79
CA MET A 151 20.27 2.23 21.09
C MET A 151 19.10 1.68 21.93
N ASN A 152 19.06 2.01 23.22
CA ASN A 152 17.92 1.66 24.06
C ASN A 152 16.67 2.41 23.59
N THR A 153 15.50 1.83 23.78
CA THR A 153 14.24 2.45 23.35
C THR A 153 13.97 3.75 24.11
N ASP A 154 14.26 3.80 25.41
CA ASP A 154 14.09 5.02 26.22
C ASP A 154 15.02 6.14 25.76
N ASP A 155 16.28 5.80 25.42
CA ASP A 155 17.23 6.79 24.86
C ASP A 155 16.76 7.29 23.49
N ALA A 156 16.10 6.44 22.69
CA ALA A 156 15.54 6.86 21.40
C ALA A 156 14.32 7.79 21.58
N ILE A 157 13.46 7.52 22.56
CA ILE A 157 12.33 8.39 22.90
C ILE A 157 12.86 9.79 23.26
N ALA A 158 13.85 9.87 24.17
CA ALA A 158 14.48 11.12 24.55
C ALA A 158 15.13 11.86 23.36
N LEU A 159 15.84 11.11 22.49
CA LEU A 159 16.45 11.66 21.28
C LEU A 159 15.40 12.29 20.35
N PHE A 160 14.27 11.61 20.08
CA PHE A 160 13.24 12.12 19.18
C PHE A 160 12.44 13.27 19.80
N HIS A 161 12.28 13.28 21.12
CA HIS A 161 11.77 14.42 21.85
C HIS A 161 12.65 15.67 21.64
N ASP A 162 13.97 15.54 21.86
CA ASP A 162 14.95 16.63 21.69
C ASP A 162 15.03 17.13 20.23
N LEU A 163 14.78 16.25 19.26
CA LEU A 163 14.72 16.60 17.83
C LEU A 163 13.37 17.17 17.40
N GLY A 164 12.36 17.22 18.30
CA GLY A 164 11.01 17.68 17.99
C GLY A 164 10.26 16.78 17.04
N MET A 165 10.57 15.47 17.03
CA MET A 165 9.91 14.43 16.22
C MET A 165 8.84 13.71 17.07
N GLU A 166 7.75 14.42 17.35
CA GLU A 166 6.70 13.95 18.29
C GLU A 166 6.02 12.64 17.86
N ASP A 167 5.83 12.43 16.56
CA ASP A 167 5.17 11.20 16.08
C ASP A 167 6.05 9.97 16.33
N LYS A 168 7.39 10.10 16.24
CA LYS A 168 8.34 9.04 16.58
C LYS A 168 8.42 8.81 18.09
N GLU A 169 8.42 9.86 18.89
CA GLU A 169 8.35 9.76 20.36
C GLU A 169 7.12 8.92 20.76
N LYS A 170 5.92 9.28 20.28
CA LYS A 170 4.67 8.54 20.51
C LYS A 170 4.73 7.11 19.99
N LEU A 171 5.32 6.89 18.81
CA LEU A 171 5.45 5.56 18.21
C LEU A 171 6.30 4.63 19.10
N PHE A 172 7.42 5.13 19.64
CA PHE A 172 8.32 4.33 20.47
C PHE A 172 7.82 4.08 21.88
N LYS A 173 6.99 4.93 22.43
CA LYS A 173 6.35 4.76 23.74
C LYS A 173 5.69 3.38 23.91
N TYR A 174 5.17 2.80 22.83
CA TYR A 174 4.46 1.51 22.83
C TYR A 174 5.30 0.33 22.32
N ARG A 175 6.59 0.56 22.05
CA ARG A 175 7.48 -0.52 21.60
C ARG A 175 7.84 -1.48 22.73
N ARG A 176 7.64 -2.78 22.48
CA ARG A 176 8.01 -3.84 23.43
C ARG A 176 9.51 -4.18 23.40
N SER A 177 10.21 -3.81 22.34
CA SER A 177 11.63 -4.05 22.20
C SER A 177 12.41 -3.09 23.06
N SER A 178 13.35 -3.58 23.86
CA SER A 178 14.27 -2.77 24.66
C SER A 178 15.31 -1.99 23.82
N ARG A 179 15.44 -2.35 22.55
CA ARG A 179 16.39 -1.71 21.62
C ARG A 179 15.75 -1.40 20.29
N VAL A 180 16.13 -0.28 19.72
CA VAL A 180 15.74 0.18 18.38
C VAL A 180 16.97 0.52 17.56
N ASN A 181 16.85 0.48 16.22
CA ASN A 181 17.90 0.90 15.33
C ASN A 181 17.51 2.25 14.72
N ILE A 182 18.37 3.22 14.85
CA ILE A 182 18.30 4.51 14.16
C ILE A 182 19.33 4.54 13.04
N TYR A 183 19.10 5.42 12.06
CA TYR A 183 20.06 5.71 11.00
C TYR A 183 20.67 7.08 11.21
N VAL A 184 21.96 7.17 10.94
CA VAL A 184 22.74 8.39 11.04
C VAL A 184 23.36 8.68 9.69
N LEU A 185 23.08 9.87 9.16
CA LEU A 185 23.67 10.39 7.95
C LEU A 185 24.40 11.68 8.30
N ASP A 186 25.72 11.61 8.46
CA ASP A 186 26.53 12.67 9.03
C ASP A 186 26.02 13.05 10.44
N HIS A 187 25.51 14.25 10.65
CA HIS A 187 24.95 14.69 11.95
C HIS A 187 23.42 14.48 12.06
N TYR A 188 22.74 14.17 10.95
CA TYR A 188 21.30 13.95 10.93
C TYR A 188 20.96 12.54 11.42
N LYS A 189 20.03 12.44 12.36
CA LYS A 189 19.58 11.18 12.95
C LYS A 189 18.09 11.00 12.71
N ASP A 190 17.72 9.79 12.25
CA ASP A 190 16.33 9.47 12.02
C ASP A 190 16.04 7.99 12.21
N TYR A 191 14.75 7.65 12.26
CA TYR A 191 14.26 6.29 12.28
C TYR A 191 13.53 5.95 10.99
N PHE A 192 13.85 4.79 10.43
CA PHE A 192 13.12 4.24 9.30
C PHE A 192 12.79 2.77 9.50
N TYR A 193 11.58 2.42 9.09
CA TYR A 193 11.08 1.06 9.09
C TYR A 193 11.69 0.24 7.95
N GLY A 194 12.81 -0.45 8.19
CA GLY A 194 13.44 -1.38 7.24
C GLY A 194 14.95 -1.21 7.12
N PHE A 195 15.48 -1.50 5.93
CA PHE A 195 16.89 -1.48 5.60
C PHE A 195 17.24 -0.27 4.75
N MET A 196 18.52 0.14 4.77
CA MET A 196 19.08 1.23 3.97
C MET A 196 20.20 0.71 3.07
N VAL A 197 20.52 1.48 2.03
CA VAL A 197 21.75 1.30 1.23
C VAL A 197 22.97 1.72 2.05
N PRO A 198 24.20 1.29 1.66
CA PRO A 198 25.40 1.57 2.45
C PRO A 198 25.76 3.05 2.56
N SER A 199 25.57 3.82 1.48
CA SER A 199 25.99 5.22 1.40
C SER A 199 25.10 6.00 0.42
N THR A 200 25.20 7.33 0.45
CA THR A 200 24.45 8.21 -0.44
C THR A 200 24.84 8.08 -1.91
N GLY A 201 26.05 7.63 -2.22
CA GLY A 201 26.52 7.39 -3.58
C GLY A 201 25.71 6.36 -4.38
N TYR A 202 24.96 5.49 -3.72
CA TYR A 202 23.99 4.57 -4.35
C TYR A 202 22.73 5.30 -4.87
N LEU A 203 22.42 6.51 -4.38
CA LEU A 203 21.13 7.19 -4.54
C LEU A 203 21.12 8.16 -5.73
N ARG A 204 21.46 7.68 -6.92
CA ARG A 204 21.66 8.52 -8.11
C ARG A 204 20.39 8.83 -8.89
N TYR A 205 19.34 8.05 -8.70
CA TYR A 205 18.13 8.07 -9.53
C TYR A 205 16.91 8.51 -8.71
N TYR A 206 16.58 9.77 -8.76
CA TYR A 206 15.39 10.38 -8.17
C TYR A 206 15.10 11.69 -8.89
N ASP A 207 13.90 12.22 -8.70
CA ASP A 207 13.56 13.58 -9.07
C ASP A 207 12.62 14.21 -8.05
N ILE A 208 12.49 15.55 -8.11
CA ILE A 208 11.57 16.35 -7.32
C ILE A 208 10.76 17.21 -8.25
N VAL A 209 9.44 17.10 -8.14
CA VAL A 209 8.50 17.89 -8.94
C VAL A 209 7.52 18.59 -7.99
N THR A 210 7.33 19.89 -8.16
CA THR A 210 6.32 20.66 -7.42
C THR A 210 4.92 20.15 -7.80
N TYR A 211 4.08 19.96 -6.79
CA TYR A 211 2.70 19.53 -6.98
C TYR A 211 1.81 20.07 -5.88
N GLU A 212 0.74 20.78 -6.25
CA GLU A 212 -0.14 21.46 -5.29
C GLU A 212 0.68 22.37 -4.34
N ASP A 213 0.44 22.30 -3.03
CA ASP A 213 1.18 23.08 -2.03
C ASP A 213 2.53 22.45 -1.64
N GLY A 214 2.84 21.24 -2.10
CA GLY A 214 4.02 20.47 -1.75
C GLY A 214 4.86 20.07 -2.95
N PHE A 215 5.48 18.91 -2.85
CA PHE A 215 6.26 18.30 -3.95
C PHE A 215 6.13 16.79 -3.93
N VAL A 216 6.46 16.17 -5.07
CA VAL A 216 6.57 14.72 -5.19
C VAL A 216 8.04 14.33 -5.32
N LEU A 217 8.49 13.49 -4.40
CA LEU A 217 9.79 12.81 -4.47
C LEU A 217 9.62 11.58 -5.35
N LEU A 218 10.11 11.62 -6.57
CA LEU A 218 10.00 10.57 -7.57
C LEU A 218 11.12 9.55 -7.45
N PHE A 219 10.80 8.30 -7.77
CA PHE A 219 11.73 7.16 -7.75
C PHE A 219 11.83 6.50 -9.13
N PRO A 220 12.87 5.68 -9.38
CA PRO A 220 12.98 4.93 -10.62
C PRO A 220 11.77 4.05 -10.90
N ASN A 221 11.48 3.87 -12.18
CA ASN A 221 10.49 2.91 -12.65
C ASN A 221 10.80 1.48 -12.19
N GLU A 222 9.78 0.64 -12.21
CA GLU A 222 9.96 -0.75 -11.75
C GLU A 222 10.92 -1.57 -12.60
N ASN A 223 11.06 -1.24 -13.88
CA ASN A 223 11.83 -2.02 -14.85
C ASN A 223 13.05 -1.28 -15.43
N THR A 224 13.25 -0.02 -15.08
CA THR A 224 14.36 0.81 -15.58
C THR A 224 14.97 1.62 -14.44
N ARG A 225 16.21 2.13 -14.64
CA ARG A 225 16.83 3.09 -13.73
C ARG A 225 16.35 4.53 -13.98
N GLU A 226 15.50 4.74 -14.98
CA GLU A 226 14.99 6.05 -15.33
C GLU A 226 13.85 6.44 -14.39
N VAL A 227 13.87 7.69 -13.96
CA VAL A 227 12.75 8.28 -13.23
C VAL A 227 11.71 8.70 -14.26
N ALA A 228 10.50 8.13 -14.18
CA ALA A 228 9.44 8.49 -15.10
C ALA A 228 8.98 9.93 -14.89
N GLU A 229 8.51 10.54 -15.97
CA GLU A 229 7.79 11.80 -15.90
C GLU A 229 6.57 11.66 -14.97
N PHE A 230 6.38 12.65 -14.11
CA PHE A 230 5.27 12.63 -13.16
C PHE A 230 3.93 12.85 -13.88
N ALA A 231 3.07 11.85 -13.83
CA ALA A 231 1.70 11.93 -14.28
C ALA A 231 0.75 12.05 -13.05
N PRO A 232 0.17 13.22 -12.79
CA PRO A 232 -0.67 13.44 -11.63
C PRO A 232 -1.97 12.65 -11.71
N SER A 233 -2.30 11.93 -10.63
CA SER A 233 -3.60 11.28 -10.43
C SER A 233 -4.46 12.16 -9.52
N GLY A 234 -5.10 13.18 -10.10
CA GLY A 234 -5.80 14.24 -9.36
C GLY A 234 -6.91 13.71 -8.45
N LYS A 235 -7.75 12.79 -8.94
CA LYS A 235 -8.84 12.22 -8.13
C LYS A 235 -8.31 11.41 -6.95
N LEU A 236 -7.25 10.61 -7.17
CA LEU A 236 -6.60 9.86 -6.11
C LEU A 236 -6.00 10.80 -5.06
N PHE A 237 -5.30 11.85 -5.50
CA PHE A 237 -4.71 12.85 -4.61
C PHE A 237 -5.76 13.52 -3.73
N HIS A 238 -6.85 14.04 -4.30
CA HIS A 238 -7.91 14.68 -3.54
C HIS A 238 -8.61 13.73 -2.59
N THR A 239 -8.77 12.45 -2.96
CA THR A 239 -9.32 11.42 -2.07
C THR A 239 -8.41 11.15 -0.88
N LEU A 240 -7.10 11.08 -1.09
CA LEU A 240 -6.10 10.93 -0.03
C LEU A 240 -6.05 12.16 0.88
N LYS A 241 -6.05 13.36 0.30
CA LYS A 241 -6.06 14.64 1.05
C LYS A 241 -7.30 14.73 1.94
N ALA A 242 -8.49 14.50 1.39
CA ALA A 242 -9.73 14.48 2.15
C ALA A 242 -9.73 13.43 3.27
N SER A 243 -9.24 12.22 3.00
CA SER A 243 -9.15 11.15 4.00
C SER A 243 -8.22 11.50 5.16
N ARG A 244 -7.13 12.24 4.89
CA ARG A 244 -6.20 12.69 5.92
C ARG A 244 -6.79 13.78 6.81
N GLU A 245 -7.57 14.71 6.27
CA GLU A 245 -8.24 15.74 7.06
C GLU A 245 -9.14 15.14 8.14
N TRP A 246 -9.72 13.97 7.87
CA TRP A 246 -10.52 13.23 8.85
C TRP A 246 -9.66 12.68 10.00
N GLY A 247 -8.48 12.12 9.69
CA GLY A 247 -7.50 11.74 10.71
C GLY A 247 -7.11 12.93 11.59
N ARG A 248 -7.01 14.13 11.01
CA ARG A 248 -6.73 15.37 11.76
C ARG A 248 -7.90 15.79 12.66
N MET A 249 -9.15 15.66 12.20
CA MET A 249 -10.33 15.95 13.01
C MET A 249 -10.44 15.03 14.23
N LEU A 250 -9.99 13.77 14.10
CA LEU A 250 -9.93 12.80 15.19
C LEU A 250 -8.63 12.90 16.02
N GLU A 251 -7.70 13.78 15.62
CA GLU A 251 -6.35 13.87 16.18
C GLU A 251 -5.54 12.57 16.04
N ILE A 252 -5.89 11.73 15.06
CA ILE A 252 -5.26 10.43 14.81
C ILE A 252 -4.68 10.41 13.39
N GLY A 253 -3.49 10.99 13.24
CA GLY A 253 -2.78 11.03 11.96
C GLY A 253 -1.69 9.97 11.81
N THR A 254 -1.24 9.37 12.92
CA THR A 254 -0.14 8.40 12.95
C THR A 254 -0.47 7.22 13.85
N ILE A 255 0.32 6.14 13.73
CA ILE A 255 0.16 4.95 14.58
C ILE A 255 0.38 5.30 16.05
N GLY A 256 1.34 6.17 16.37
CA GLY A 256 1.57 6.62 17.74
C GLY A 256 0.33 7.29 18.35
N ALA A 257 -0.31 8.19 17.61
CA ALA A 257 -1.55 8.85 18.04
C ALA A 257 -2.73 7.88 18.21
N LEU A 258 -2.85 6.88 17.31
CA LEU A 258 -3.85 5.81 17.49
C LEU A 258 -3.60 5.00 18.75
N ASN A 259 -2.34 4.66 19.03
CA ASN A 259 -1.98 3.92 20.23
C ASN A 259 -2.25 4.72 21.52
N ASP A 260 -1.97 6.03 21.53
CA ASP A 260 -2.34 6.91 22.65
C ASP A 260 -3.86 6.85 22.89
N ALA A 261 -4.67 7.04 21.86
CA ALA A 261 -6.12 6.98 21.95
C ALA A 261 -6.65 5.61 22.44
N ILE A 262 -6.02 4.50 22.02
CA ILE A 262 -6.34 3.15 22.52
C ILE A 262 -5.99 3.02 24.00
N ALA A 263 -4.82 3.49 24.42
CA ALA A 263 -4.36 3.44 25.81
C ALA A 263 -5.20 4.33 26.75
N GLU A 264 -5.74 5.42 26.24
CA GLU A 264 -6.69 6.32 26.93
C GLU A 264 -8.12 5.75 27.02
N GLY A 265 -8.39 4.61 26.39
CA GLY A 265 -9.71 3.97 26.41
C GLY A 265 -10.72 4.56 25.43
N ARG A 266 -10.31 5.36 24.46
CA ARG A 266 -11.16 6.03 23.46
C ARG A 266 -11.59 5.13 22.29
N MET A 267 -11.37 3.83 22.39
CA MET A 267 -11.66 2.87 21.30
C MET A 267 -13.09 2.95 20.79
N GLN A 268 -14.08 3.00 21.69
CA GLN A 268 -15.50 3.07 21.33
C GLN A 268 -15.86 4.38 20.60
N GLU A 269 -15.30 5.50 21.06
CA GLU A 269 -15.47 6.80 20.41
C GLU A 269 -14.93 6.77 18.98
N ILE A 270 -13.72 6.22 18.77
CA ILE A 270 -13.08 6.11 17.46
C ILE A 270 -13.93 5.26 16.50
N ILE A 271 -14.41 4.09 16.96
CA ILE A 271 -15.26 3.20 16.15
C ILE A 271 -16.52 3.95 15.71
N LEU A 272 -17.30 4.47 16.67
CA LEU A 272 -18.58 5.12 16.39
C LEU A 272 -18.42 6.33 15.48
N THR A 273 -17.43 7.18 15.73
CA THR A 273 -17.18 8.36 14.90
C THR A 273 -16.76 7.96 13.49
N GLN A 274 -15.84 6.98 13.35
CA GLN A 274 -15.41 6.50 12.04
C GLN A 274 -16.55 5.85 11.25
N GLU A 275 -17.41 5.08 11.90
CA GLU A 275 -18.58 4.47 11.25
C GLU A 275 -19.60 5.52 10.83
N ALA A 276 -19.90 6.51 11.67
CA ALA A 276 -20.80 7.62 11.33
C ALA A 276 -20.29 8.40 10.10
N LEU A 277 -19.01 8.74 10.09
CA LEU A 277 -18.37 9.39 8.97
C LEU A 277 -18.39 8.54 7.68
N PHE A 278 -18.22 7.23 7.81
CA PHE A 278 -18.27 6.32 6.68
C PHE A 278 -19.67 6.26 6.06
N GLU A 279 -20.72 6.16 6.89
CA GLU A 279 -22.13 6.18 6.45
C GLU A 279 -22.52 7.52 5.83
N GLU A 280 -22.09 8.64 6.39
CA GLU A 280 -22.34 9.97 5.83
C GLU A 280 -21.78 10.08 4.40
N ARG A 281 -20.56 9.60 4.16
CA ARG A 281 -19.95 9.60 2.82
C ARG A 281 -20.70 8.74 1.82
N ILE A 282 -21.15 7.54 2.23
CA ILE A 282 -21.96 6.69 1.35
C ILE A 282 -23.30 7.36 1.07
N GLY A 283 -23.89 8.01 2.08
CA GLY A 283 -25.13 8.78 1.93
C GLY A 283 -25.00 9.93 0.92
N HIS A 284 -23.93 10.73 1.00
CA HIS A 284 -23.61 11.78 0.03
C HIS A 284 -23.37 11.24 -1.38
N LEU A 285 -22.71 10.09 -1.49
CA LEU A 285 -22.51 9.43 -2.78
C LEU A 285 -23.85 8.97 -3.37
N ALA A 286 -24.74 8.39 -2.56
CA ALA A 286 -26.09 8.02 -2.99
C ALA A 286 -26.89 9.24 -3.43
N ASP A 287 -26.79 10.40 -2.75
CA ASP A 287 -27.40 11.67 -3.19
C ASP A 287 -26.88 12.11 -4.56
N THR A 288 -25.56 12.01 -4.77
CA THR A 288 -24.92 12.35 -6.05
C THR A 288 -25.45 11.47 -7.19
N ILE A 289 -25.57 10.16 -6.95
CA ILE A 289 -26.12 9.21 -7.92
C ILE A 289 -27.59 9.56 -8.26
N VAL A 290 -28.42 9.80 -7.25
CA VAL A 290 -29.83 10.15 -7.45
C VAL A 290 -29.96 11.47 -8.21
N LYS A 291 -29.19 12.49 -7.83
CA LYS A 291 -29.21 13.82 -8.48
C LYS A 291 -28.73 13.77 -9.93
N SER A 292 -27.82 12.84 -10.28
CA SER A 292 -27.35 12.70 -11.66
C SER A 292 -28.43 12.16 -12.62
N GLY A 293 -29.51 11.58 -12.12
CA GLY A 293 -30.65 11.09 -12.91
C GLY A 293 -30.30 10.03 -13.96
N GLY A 294 -31.27 9.24 -14.38
CA GLY A 294 -31.12 8.31 -15.51
C GLY A 294 -30.14 7.14 -15.31
N LYS A 295 -29.45 7.04 -14.17
CA LYS A 295 -28.49 5.98 -13.89
C LYS A 295 -29.21 4.66 -13.65
N LYS A 296 -28.79 3.61 -14.36
CA LYS A 296 -29.29 2.23 -14.24
C LYS A 296 -28.22 1.25 -13.77
N PHE A 297 -26.96 1.60 -13.98
CA PHE A 297 -25.82 0.75 -13.67
C PHE A 297 -24.80 1.52 -12.81
N ILE A 298 -24.63 1.08 -11.57
CA ILE A 298 -23.54 1.54 -10.71
C ILE A 298 -22.40 0.53 -10.86
N MET A 299 -21.30 0.96 -11.45
CA MET A 299 -20.15 0.11 -11.76
C MET A 299 -19.06 0.34 -10.72
N ILE A 300 -18.85 -0.65 -9.83
CA ILE A 300 -17.88 -0.57 -8.73
C ILE A 300 -16.66 -1.42 -9.04
N ALA A 301 -15.49 -0.81 -9.17
CA ALA A 301 -14.24 -1.53 -9.27
C ALA A 301 -13.21 -1.06 -8.24
N GLY A 302 -12.24 -1.91 -8.02
CA GLY A 302 -11.13 -1.64 -7.09
C GLY A 302 -10.27 -2.88 -6.87
N PRO A 303 -9.09 -2.70 -6.30
CA PRO A 303 -8.13 -3.78 -6.13
C PRO A 303 -8.62 -4.85 -5.14
N SER A 304 -7.89 -5.96 -5.09
CA SER A 304 -8.21 -7.05 -4.15
C SER A 304 -8.23 -6.56 -2.70
N SER A 305 -9.22 -7.04 -1.94
CA SER A 305 -9.45 -6.66 -0.53
C SER A 305 -9.69 -5.17 -0.29
N SER A 306 -10.22 -4.46 -1.28
CA SER A 306 -10.69 -3.08 -1.14
C SER A 306 -12.06 -2.93 -0.48
N GLY A 307 -12.78 -4.04 -0.25
CA GLY A 307 -14.11 -4.02 0.37
C GLY A 307 -15.27 -3.76 -0.60
N LYS A 308 -15.10 -4.04 -1.91
CA LYS A 308 -16.13 -3.83 -2.95
C LYS A 308 -17.51 -4.38 -2.57
N THR A 309 -17.57 -5.65 -2.17
CA THR A 309 -18.82 -6.34 -1.86
C THR A 309 -19.54 -5.71 -0.68
N THR A 310 -18.86 -5.44 0.43
CA THR A 310 -19.44 -4.76 1.60
C THR A 310 -19.93 -3.36 1.24
N PHE A 311 -19.12 -2.62 0.49
CA PHE A 311 -19.48 -1.28 0.03
C PHE A 311 -20.70 -1.28 -0.90
N SER A 312 -20.80 -2.23 -1.84
CA SER A 312 -21.94 -2.34 -2.75
C SER A 312 -23.27 -2.57 -2.00
N HIS A 313 -23.23 -3.40 -0.94
CA HIS A 313 -24.39 -3.61 -0.06
C HIS A 313 -24.74 -2.38 0.74
N ARG A 314 -23.76 -1.69 1.35
CA ARG A 314 -24.02 -0.45 2.13
C ARG A 314 -24.53 0.67 1.23
N LEU A 315 -23.97 0.85 0.04
CA LEU A 315 -24.46 1.81 -0.96
C LEU A 315 -25.90 1.47 -1.39
N SER A 316 -26.20 0.18 -1.57
CA SER A 316 -27.55 -0.26 -1.90
C SER A 316 -28.57 0.12 -0.81
N ILE A 317 -28.21 -0.01 0.47
CA ILE A 317 -29.06 0.41 1.59
C ILE A 317 -29.34 1.93 1.51
N GLN A 318 -28.30 2.74 1.25
CA GLN A 318 -28.45 4.19 1.12
C GLN A 318 -29.28 4.59 -0.10
N LEU A 319 -29.13 3.90 -1.24
CA LEU A 319 -29.94 4.13 -2.43
C LEU A 319 -31.42 3.75 -2.20
N ALA A 320 -31.68 2.63 -1.48
CA ALA A 320 -33.01 2.22 -1.09
C ALA A 320 -33.70 3.26 -0.17
N ALA A 321 -32.96 3.83 0.79
CA ALA A 321 -33.44 4.90 1.65
C ALA A 321 -33.82 6.17 0.88
N LYS A 322 -33.34 6.33 -0.36
CA LYS A 322 -33.69 7.45 -1.27
C LYS A 322 -34.74 7.07 -2.33
N GLY A 323 -35.39 5.92 -2.18
CA GLY A 323 -36.53 5.50 -3.01
C GLY A 323 -36.18 4.70 -4.26
N LEU A 324 -34.92 4.35 -4.46
CA LEU A 324 -34.49 3.43 -5.53
C LEU A 324 -34.65 1.96 -5.10
N LYS A 325 -34.61 1.04 -6.07
CA LYS A 325 -34.61 -0.42 -5.85
C LYS A 325 -33.28 -0.99 -6.33
N PRO A 326 -32.25 -0.97 -5.48
CA PRO A 326 -30.92 -1.46 -5.86
C PRO A 326 -30.87 -2.98 -5.86
N HIS A 327 -30.16 -3.53 -6.86
CA HIS A 327 -29.89 -4.94 -7.01
C HIS A 327 -28.36 -5.15 -7.03
N PRO A 328 -27.73 -5.55 -5.90
CA PRO A 328 -26.32 -5.93 -5.87
C PRO A 328 -26.05 -7.11 -6.80
N PHE A 329 -25.02 -6.98 -7.63
CA PHE A 329 -24.73 -7.94 -8.67
C PHE A 329 -23.18 -8.12 -8.83
N PRO A 330 -22.64 -9.35 -8.62
CA PRO A 330 -21.24 -9.61 -8.84
C PRO A 330 -20.94 -9.81 -10.32
N LEU A 331 -19.96 -9.10 -10.85
CA LEU A 331 -19.48 -9.26 -12.22
C LEU A 331 -18.88 -10.66 -12.47
N ASP A 332 -18.42 -11.29 -11.41
CA ASP A 332 -17.86 -12.64 -11.43
C ASP A 332 -18.85 -13.69 -11.94
N ASP A 333 -20.16 -13.44 -11.91
CA ASP A 333 -21.19 -14.32 -12.51
C ASP A 333 -21.07 -14.46 -14.04
N TYR A 334 -20.33 -13.54 -14.68
CA TYR A 334 -20.08 -13.56 -16.13
C TYR A 334 -18.75 -14.22 -16.54
N TYR A 335 -18.02 -14.87 -15.63
CA TYR A 335 -16.83 -15.64 -16.03
C TYR A 335 -17.18 -16.67 -17.10
N VAL A 336 -16.30 -16.84 -18.07
CA VAL A 336 -16.34 -17.97 -19.00
C VAL A 336 -16.03 -19.27 -18.25
N ASN A 337 -16.41 -20.42 -18.79
CA ASN A 337 -16.04 -21.70 -18.17
C ASN A 337 -14.51 -21.83 -18.08
N ARG A 338 -14.00 -22.49 -17.05
CA ARG A 338 -12.54 -22.62 -16.82
C ARG A 338 -11.75 -23.20 -17.97
N ASP A 339 -12.35 -24.09 -18.75
CA ASP A 339 -11.75 -24.67 -19.94
C ASP A 339 -11.62 -23.66 -21.09
N GLN A 340 -12.35 -22.57 -21.07
CA GLN A 340 -12.34 -21.46 -22.04
C GLN A 340 -11.53 -20.26 -21.56
N CYS A 341 -11.11 -20.25 -20.27
CA CYS A 341 -10.39 -19.13 -19.67
C CYS A 341 -8.99 -18.97 -20.30
N PRO A 342 -8.57 -17.75 -20.64
CA PRO A 342 -7.22 -17.47 -21.11
C PRO A 342 -6.14 -17.95 -20.14
N ARG A 343 -4.95 -18.20 -20.68
CA ARG A 343 -3.77 -18.54 -19.87
C ARG A 343 -2.72 -17.43 -19.95
N ASP A 344 -2.02 -17.24 -18.87
CA ASP A 344 -0.89 -16.31 -18.79
C ASP A 344 0.37 -16.87 -19.49
N GLU A 345 1.45 -16.08 -19.48
CA GLU A 345 2.75 -16.43 -20.08
C GLU A 345 3.38 -17.71 -19.49
N ASN A 346 2.96 -18.11 -18.28
CA ASN A 346 3.42 -19.30 -17.58
C ASN A 346 2.51 -20.53 -17.82
N GLY A 347 1.43 -20.36 -18.60
CA GLY A 347 0.44 -21.40 -18.88
C GLY A 347 -0.61 -21.58 -17.77
N GLU A 348 -0.62 -20.74 -16.74
CA GLU A 348 -1.63 -20.70 -15.69
C GLU A 348 -2.89 -19.94 -16.15
N LEU A 349 -4.04 -20.23 -15.53
CA LEU A 349 -5.29 -19.52 -15.85
C LEU A 349 -5.19 -18.04 -15.47
N ASP A 350 -5.35 -17.13 -16.43
CA ASP A 350 -5.44 -15.69 -16.20
C ASP A 350 -6.88 -15.28 -15.88
N LEU A 351 -7.28 -15.43 -14.63
CA LEU A 351 -8.61 -15.04 -14.14
C LEU A 351 -8.75 -13.53 -13.92
N GLU A 352 -7.67 -12.78 -14.04
CA GLU A 352 -7.67 -11.32 -13.83
C GLU A 352 -7.83 -10.55 -15.14
N CYS A 353 -7.70 -11.18 -16.32
CA CYS A 353 -7.88 -10.51 -17.61
C CYS A 353 -9.35 -10.28 -17.95
N LEU A 354 -9.64 -9.30 -18.81
CA LEU A 354 -11.00 -8.99 -19.24
C LEU A 354 -11.64 -10.15 -20.03
N GLU A 355 -10.83 -10.85 -20.80
CA GLU A 355 -11.20 -11.98 -21.65
C GLU A 355 -11.61 -13.23 -20.84
N ALA A 356 -11.37 -13.24 -19.52
CA ALA A 356 -11.93 -14.24 -18.61
C ALA A 356 -13.44 -14.03 -18.37
N LEU A 357 -13.97 -12.86 -18.73
CA LEU A 357 -15.41 -12.55 -18.69
C LEU A 357 -16.02 -12.67 -20.08
N ASP A 358 -17.26 -13.13 -20.12
CA ASP A 358 -18.09 -13.13 -21.33
C ASP A 358 -18.67 -11.70 -21.54
N VAL A 359 -17.85 -10.85 -22.14
CA VAL A 359 -18.17 -9.44 -22.39
C VAL A 359 -19.37 -9.28 -23.33
N GLU A 360 -19.52 -10.18 -24.29
CA GLU A 360 -20.63 -10.16 -25.25
C GLU A 360 -21.97 -10.46 -24.55
N LEU A 361 -22.01 -11.52 -23.75
CA LEU A 361 -23.19 -11.87 -22.97
C LEU A 361 -23.52 -10.77 -21.95
N PHE A 362 -22.53 -10.22 -21.28
CA PHE A 362 -22.73 -9.10 -20.34
C PHE A 362 -23.39 -7.92 -21.04
N ASN A 363 -22.87 -7.47 -22.16
CA ASN A 363 -23.46 -6.36 -22.91
C ASN A 363 -24.84 -6.68 -23.43
N HIS A 364 -25.08 -7.90 -23.94
CA HIS A 364 -26.39 -8.33 -24.37
C HIS A 364 -27.41 -8.23 -23.22
N ASP A 365 -27.14 -8.88 -22.11
CA ASP A 365 -28.05 -8.93 -20.96
C ASP A 365 -28.33 -7.53 -20.37
N MET A 366 -27.30 -6.68 -20.25
CA MET A 366 -27.47 -5.32 -19.74
C MET A 366 -28.30 -4.45 -20.69
N ASN A 367 -28.14 -4.57 -22.01
CA ASN A 367 -29.00 -3.86 -22.97
C ASN A 367 -30.45 -4.36 -22.94
N GLU A 368 -30.69 -5.67 -22.80
CA GLU A 368 -32.03 -6.23 -22.63
C GLU A 368 -32.71 -5.69 -21.36
N LEU A 369 -31.96 -5.63 -20.24
CA LEU A 369 -32.45 -5.05 -18.99
C LEU A 369 -32.73 -3.54 -19.13
N LEU A 370 -31.87 -2.80 -19.82
CA LEU A 370 -32.05 -1.37 -20.08
C LEU A 370 -33.30 -1.11 -20.92
N ALA A 371 -33.59 -2.01 -21.85
CA ALA A 371 -34.80 -1.98 -22.65
C ALA A 371 -36.06 -2.44 -21.88
N GLY A 372 -35.96 -2.76 -20.60
CA GLY A 372 -37.05 -3.24 -19.75
C GLY A 372 -37.51 -4.67 -20.04
N ARG A 373 -36.67 -5.47 -20.73
CA ARG A 373 -36.98 -6.88 -21.00
C ARG A 373 -36.53 -7.77 -19.83
N ARG A 374 -37.16 -8.95 -19.73
CA ARG A 374 -36.86 -9.94 -18.69
C ARG A 374 -35.69 -10.80 -19.13
N VAL A 375 -34.64 -10.86 -18.33
CA VAL A 375 -33.39 -11.60 -18.59
C VAL A 375 -33.18 -12.65 -17.51
N ASN A 376 -32.73 -13.86 -17.90
CA ASN A 376 -32.27 -14.90 -16.98
C ASN A 376 -30.76 -14.73 -16.78
N LEU A 377 -30.35 -14.17 -15.64
CA LEU A 377 -28.95 -13.86 -15.36
C LEU A 377 -28.16 -15.11 -14.98
N PRO A 378 -26.90 -15.21 -15.46
CA PRO A 378 -26.03 -16.32 -15.11
C PRO A 378 -25.60 -16.27 -13.64
N VAL A 379 -25.06 -17.40 -13.16
CA VAL A 379 -24.38 -17.56 -11.88
C VAL A 379 -23.13 -18.38 -12.10
N PHE A 380 -21.97 -17.92 -11.66
CA PHE A 380 -20.73 -18.68 -11.79
C PHE A 380 -20.50 -19.58 -10.57
N ASN A 381 -20.34 -20.87 -10.81
CA ASN A 381 -20.05 -21.83 -9.77
C ASN A 381 -18.52 -22.03 -9.65
N PHE A 382 -17.90 -21.37 -8.66
CA PHE A 382 -16.46 -21.44 -8.44
C PHE A 382 -15.92 -22.84 -8.12
N LYS A 383 -16.74 -23.73 -7.58
CA LYS A 383 -16.33 -25.13 -7.28
C LYS A 383 -16.20 -25.95 -8.56
N THR A 384 -17.16 -25.85 -9.46
CA THR A 384 -17.18 -26.58 -10.73
C THR A 384 -16.42 -25.85 -11.84
N GLY A 385 -16.20 -24.54 -11.69
CA GLY A 385 -15.62 -23.68 -12.71
C GLY A 385 -16.51 -23.48 -13.92
N LYS A 386 -17.82 -23.54 -13.74
CA LYS A 386 -18.81 -23.44 -14.83
C LYS A 386 -19.87 -22.39 -14.53
N ARG A 387 -20.33 -21.75 -15.58
CA ARG A 387 -21.49 -20.87 -15.56
C ARG A 387 -22.77 -21.69 -15.59
N GLU A 388 -23.71 -21.35 -14.74
CA GLU A 388 -24.98 -22.03 -14.54
C GLU A 388 -26.14 -21.01 -14.65
N TYR A 389 -27.32 -21.48 -15.04
CA TYR A 389 -28.54 -20.69 -15.00
C TYR A 389 -29.49 -21.33 -13.98
N LYS A 390 -29.86 -20.52 -12.96
CA LYS A 390 -30.69 -20.97 -11.81
C LYS A 390 -32.02 -20.25 -11.75
N ASP A 391 -32.62 -19.97 -12.91
CA ASP A 391 -33.89 -19.24 -13.02
C ASP A 391 -33.90 -17.88 -12.31
N ARG A 392 -32.72 -17.22 -12.31
CA ARG A 392 -32.54 -15.88 -11.74
C ARG A 392 -32.99 -14.82 -12.74
N TYR A 393 -34.31 -14.70 -12.89
CA TYR A 393 -34.90 -13.73 -13.80
C TYR A 393 -34.91 -12.32 -13.19
N MET A 394 -34.53 -11.33 -13.99
CA MET A 394 -34.55 -9.92 -13.64
C MET A 394 -35.21 -9.11 -14.75
N GLN A 395 -35.90 -8.04 -14.38
CA GLN A 395 -36.45 -7.02 -15.25
C GLN A 395 -36.37 -5.69 -14.54
N LEU A 396 -35.80 -4.67 -15.20
CA LEU A 396 -35.65 -3.36 -14.59
C LEU A 396 -36.88 -2.48 -14.85
N GLY A 397 -37.50 -2.01 -13.77
CA GLY A 397 -38.50 -0.93 -13.79
C GLY A 397 -37.85 0.45 -13.65
N LYS A 398 -38.69 1.47 -13.45
CA LYS A 398 -38.23 2.86 -13.40
C LYS A 398 -37.26 3.12 -12.25
N GLU A 399 -37.54 2.60 -11.06
CA GLU A 399 -36.78 2.84 -9.83
C GLU A 399 -35.68 1.78 -9.62
N ASP A 400 -35.62 0.73 -10.46
CA ASP A 400 -34.61 -0.33 -10.33
C ASP A 400 -33.27 0.15 -10.83
N ILE A 401 -32.20 -0.22 -10.09
CA ILE A 401 -30.80 0.09 -10.39
C ILE A 401 -29.90 -1.11 -10.06
N LEU A 402 -29.03 -1.50 -10.97
CA LEU A 402 -28.03 -2.55 -10.74
C LEU A 402 -26.79 -1.96 -10.10
N VAL A 403 -26.33 -2.58 -9.00
CA VAL A 403 -25.08 -2.23 -8.34
C VAL A 403 -24.07 -3.36 -8.63
N ILE A 404 -23.30 -3.17 -9.69
CA ILE A 404 -22.40 -4.17 -10.26
C ILE A 404 -21.02 -4.00 -9.67
N GLU A 405 -20.47 -5.04 -9.04
CA GLU A 405 -19.12 -5.01 -8.47
C GLU A 405 -18.21 -6.04 -9.11
N GLY A 406 -16.99 -5.63 -9.43
CA GLY A 406 -15.95 -6.50 -9.97
C GLY A 406 -14.70 -5.71 -10.37
N ILE A 407 -13.61 -6.42 -10.66
CA ILE A 407 -12.33 -5.77 -10.97
C ILE A 407 -12.37 -4.98 -12.28
N HIS A 408 -13.20 -5.38 -13.24
CA HIS A 408 -13.34 -4.73 -14.55
C HIS A 408 -14.46 -3.69 -14.63
N GLY A 409 -15.14 -3.36 -13.52
CA GLY A 409 -16.28 -2.43 -13.53
C GLY A 409 -15.97 -1.04 -14.10
N LEU A 410 -14.70 -0.61 -14.12
CA LEU A 410 -14.28 0.68 -14.71
C LEU A 410 -13.76 0.56 -16.14
N ASN A 411 -13.52 -0.66 -16.64
CA ASN A 411 -13.00 -0.85 -17.99
C ASN A 411 -14.10 -0.58 -19.03
N ASP A 412 -13.89 0.41 -19.89
CA ASP A 412 -14.86 0.80 -20.91
C ASP A 412 -15.13 -0.31 -21.93
N ARG A 413 -14.17 -1.21 -22.17
CA ARG A 413 -14.38 -2.39 -23.04
C ARG A 413 -15.44 -3.34 -22.49
N LEU A 414 -15.59 -3.45 -21.15
CA LEU A 414 -16.61 -4.30 -20.54
C LEU A 414 -18.03 -3.84 -20.87
N SER A 415 -18.27 -2.55 -20.83
CA SER A 415 -19.61 -1.94 -20.98
C SER A 415 -19.70 -1.04 -22.20
N CYS A 416 -19.01 -1.41 -23.29
CA CYS A 416 -18.84 -0.59 -24.49
C CYS A 416 -20.16 -0.28 -25.23
N SER A 417 -21.14 -1.18 -25.16
CA SER A 417 -22.44 -1.00 -25.82
C SER A 417 -23.46 -0.23 -24.97
N LEU A 418 -23.17 0.02 -23.70
CA LEU A 418 -24.10 0.71 -22.79
C LEU A 418 -23.93 2.23 -22.87
N PRO A 419 -25.01 3.01 -22.93
CA PRO A 419 -24.96 4.46 -22.93
C PRO A 419 -24.21 5.00 -21.70
N VAL A 420 -23.36 6.00 -21.91
CA VAL A 420 -22.56 6.60 -20.82
C VAL A 420 -23.45 7.20 -19.73
N GLU A 421 -24.55 7.84 -20.12
CA GLU A 421 -25.53 8.43 -19.22
C GLU A 421 -26.22 7.41 -18.33
N SER A 422 -26.31 6.14 -18.72
CA SER A 422 -26.92 5.06 -17.91
C SER A 422 -25.97 4.53 -16.82
N LYS A 423 -24.69 4.87 -16.88
CA LYS A 423 -23.64 4.34 -15.99
C LYS A 423 -23.20 5.38 -14.96
N PHE A 424 -22.83 4.91 -13.76
CA PHE A 424 -22.09 5.67 -12.76
C PHE A 424 -20.93 4.81 -12.25
N LYS A 425 -19.71 5.29 -12.39
CA LYS A 425 -18.48 4.55 -12.13
C LYS A 425 -17.87 4.94 -10.80
N ILE A 426 -17.59 3.95 -9.95
CA ILE A 426 -16.98 4.14 -8.63
C ILE A 426 -15.68 3.33 -8.52
N TYR A 427 -14.58 4.01 -8.26
CA TYR A 427 -13.34 3.35 -7.83
C TYR A 427 -13.30 3.27 -6.31
N ILE A 428 -13.10 2.07 -5.75
CA ILE A 428 -12.96 1.86 -4.31
C ILE A 428 -11.62 1.24 -3.96
N SER A 429 -10.91 1.82 -3.00
CA SER A 429 -9.66 1.27 -2.48
C SER A 429 -9.54 1.53 -0.99
N ALA A 430 -8.85 0.63 -0.28
CA ALA A 430 -8.51 0.82 1.12
C ALA A 430 -7.22 1.66 1.20
N LEU A 431 -7.36 2.97 1.00
CA LEU A 431 -6.26 3.94 1.04
C LEU A 431 -5.95 4.26 2.50
N THR A 432 -4.82 3.78 2.99
CA THR A 432 -4.44 3.94 4.40
C THR A 432 -4.36 5.41 4.79
N GLN A 433 -5.05 5.78 5.87
CA GLN A 433 -5.17 7.16 6.36
C GLN A 433 -4.04 7.53 7.34
N LEU A 434 -3.49 6.52 8.03
CA LEU A 434 -2.41 6.68 9.00
C LEU A 434 -1.04 6.63 8.34
N ASN A 435 -0.11 7.38 8.90
CA ASN A 435 1.32 7.17 8.70
C ASN A 435 1.92 6.42 9.90
N ILE A 436 3.10 5.82 9.70
CA ILE A 436 3.86 5.24 10.82
C ILE A 436 4.34 6.39 11.72
N ASP A 437 4.96 7.39 11.12
CA ASP A 437 5.43 8.63 11.73
C ASP A 437 5.54 9.75 10.65
N GLU A 438 6.20 10.87 10.95
CA GLU A 438 6.35 12.03 10.04
C GLU A 438 6.98 11.66 8.70
N HIS A 439 7.89 10.68 8.68
CA HIS A 439 8.74 10.36 7.54
C HIS A 439 8.44 9.00 6.90
N ASN A 440 7.68 8.15 7.59
CA ASN A 440 7.36 6.80 7.16
C ASN A 440 5.89 6.67 6.79
N CYS A 441 5.60 6.66 5.48
CA CYS A 441 4.27 6.34 4.98
C CYS A 441 3.91 4.87 5.23
N LEU A 442 2.65 4.65 5.52
CA LEU A 442 2.10 3.31 5.59
C LEU A 442 1.68 2.85 4.18
N PRO A 443 2.31 1.77 3.64
CA PRO A 443 1.95 1.31 2.31
C PRO A 443 0.52 0.75 2.27
N THR A 444 -0.32 1.27 1.39
CA THR A 444 -1.69 0.77 1.15
C THR A 444 -1.70 -0.73 0.81
N THR A 445 -0.67 -1.21 0.10
CA THR A 445 -0.52 -2.62 -0.26
C THR A 445 -0.38 -3.53 0.96
N ASP A 446 0.27 -3.07 2.03
CA ASP A 446 0.48 -3.86 3.24
C ASP A 446 -0.85 -4.04 4.00
N GLY A 447 -1.64 -2.99 4.13
CA GLY A 447 -2.98 -3.06 4.72
C GLY A 447 -3.89 -4.02 3.95
N ARG A 448 -3.91 -3.93 2.61
CA ARG A 448 -4.70 -4.82 1.77
C ARG A 448 -4.22 -6.29 1.81
N MET A 449 -2.92 -6.53 1.91
CA MET A 449 -2.37 -7.88 2.09
C MET A 449 -2.83 -8.47 3.43
N ILE A 450 -2.78 -7.72 4.52
CA ILE A 450 -3.26 -8.15 5.84
C ILE A 450 -4.76 -8.44 5.80
N ARG A 451 -5.57 -7.55 5.20
CA ARG A 451 -7.00 -7.78 4.97
C ARG A 451 -7.25 -9.09 4.22
N ARG A 452 -6.46 -9.35 3.16
CA ARG A 452 -6.59 -10.55 2.34
C ARG A 452 -6.22 -11.82 3.12
N ILE A 453 -5.10 -11.80 3.86
CA ILE A 453 -4.68 -12.93 4.71
C ILE A 453 -5.79 -13.32 5.68
N VAL A 454 -6.34 -12.35 6.40
CA VAL A 454 -7.42 -12.60 7.38
C VAL A 454 -8.70 -13.09 6.70
N ARG A 455 -9.13 -12.45 5.61
CA ARG A 455 -10.32 -12.85 4.86
C ARG A 455 -10.18 -14.26 4.28
N ASP A 456 -9.09 -14.54 3.60
CA ASP A 456 -8.89 -15.80 2.86
C ASP A 456 -8.77 -16.99 3.84
N ALA A 457 -8.12 -16.82 4.98
CA ALA A 457 -8.09 -17.81 6.04
C ALA A 457 -9.50 -18.08 6.62
N ARG A 458 -10.30 -17.01 6.82
CA ARG A 458 -11.63 -17.11 7.44
C ARG A 458 -12.70 -17.67 6.49
N THR A 459 -12.67 -17.28 5.20
CA THR A 459 -13.80 -17.50 4.28
C THR A 459 -13.49 -18.41 3.11
N ARG A 460 -12.21 -18.61 2.77
CA ARG A 460 -11.78 -19.34 1.57
C ARG A 460 -10.94 -20.58 1.89
N GLY A 461 -10.55 -20.76 3.14
CA GLY A 461 -9.70 -21.89 3.56
C GLY A 461 -8.26 -21.79 3.02
N THR A 462 -7.82 -20.61 2.54
CA THR A 462 -6.47 -20.37 2.01
C THR A 462 -5.55 -19.92 3.13
N SER A 463 -4.39 -20.52 3.28
CA SER A 463 -3.41 -20.18 4.32
C SER A 463 -2.74 -18.81 4.04
N ALA A 464 -2.15 -18.23 5.09
CA ALA A 464 -1.36 -17.00 4.95
C ALA A 464 -0.16 -17.20 4.01
N LYS A 465 0.48 -18.39 4.03
CA LYS A 465 1.57 -18.75 3.11
C LYS A 465 1.12 -18.68 1.65
N GLU A 466 0.03 -19.35 1.31
CA GLU A 466 -0.53 -19.35 -0.05
C GLU A 466 -0.96 -17.94 -0.48
N THR A 467 -1.56 -17.16 0.44
CA THR A 467 -1.95 -15.77 0.15
C THR A 467 -0.74 -14.90 -0.18
N ILE A 468 0.38 -15.03 0.54
CA ILE A 468 1.62 -14.31 0.28
C ILE A 468 2.22 -14.76 -1.05
N ALA A 469 2.26 -16.08 -1.33
CA ALA A 469 2.80 -16.62 -2.58
C ALA A 469 2.05 -16.09 -3.82
N MET A 470 0.73 -15.94 -3.75
CA MET A 470 -0.10 -15.42 -4.84
C MET A 470 -0.07 -13.89 -4.98
N TRP A 471 0.46 -13.16 -3.99
CA TRP A 471 0.30 -11.70 -3.94
C TRP A 471 0.91 -10.96 -5.13
N ASP A 472 2.04 -11.42 -5.62
CA ASP A 472 2.69 -10.78 -6.77
C ASP A 472 1.89 -10.94 -8.07
N SER A 473 1.21 -12.07 -8.26
CA SER A 473 0.26 -12.26 -9.38
C SER A 473 -0.93 -11.31 -9.27
N VAL A 474 -1.51 -11.19 -8.08
CA VAL A 474 -2.60 -10.24 -7.82
C VAL A 474 -2.17 -8.81 -8.13
N ARG A 475 -0.96 -8.40 -7.71
CA ARG A 475 -0.43 -7.07 -7.99
C ARG A 475 -0.26 -6.80 -9.48
N ARG A 476 0.27 -7.74 -10.25
CA ARG A 476 0.37 -7.62 -11.71
C ARG A 476 -1.00 -7.44 -12.36
N GLY A 477 -2.01 -8.19 -11.91
CA GLY A 477 -3.39 -8.03 -12.37
C GLY A 477 -3.96 -6.63 -12.07
N GLU A 478 -3.74 -6.11 -10.86
CA GLU A 478 -4.16 -4.77 -10.46
C GLU A 478 -3.51 -3.67 -11.34
N GLU A 479 -2.22 -3.77 -11.58
CA GLU A 479 -1.44 -2.82 -12.40
C GLU A 479 -1.86 -2.83 -13.86
N ARG A 480 -2.22 -4.00 -14.38
CA ARG A 480 -2.61 -4.16 -15.79
C ARG A 480 -4.09 -3.85 -16.04
N TYR A 481 -4.98 -4.21 -15.10
CA TYR A 481 -6.42 -4.25 -15.37
C TYR A 481 -7.28 -3.32 -14.49
N ILE A 482 -6.72 -2.70 -13.44
CA ILE A 482 -7.50 -1.85 -12.52
C ILE A 482 -6.98 -0.40 -12.49
N PHE A 483 -5.71 -0.22 -12.17
CA PHE A 483 -5.15 1.14 -11.96
C PHE A 483 -5.17 2.03 -13.20
N PRO A 484 -4.99 1.52 -14.44
CA PRO A 484 -5.10 2.37 -15.63
C PRO A 484 -6.47 3.02 -15.82
N PHE A 485 -7.53 2.43 -15.24
CA PHE A 485 -8.91 2.92 -15.39
C PHE A 485 -9.41 3.73 -14.19
N GLN A 486 -8.63 3.85 -13.11
CA GLN A 486 -9.09 4.48 -11.87
C GLN A 486 -9.48 5.95 -12.02
N GLU A 487 -8.72 6.73 -12.81
CA GLU A 487 -9.02 8.16 -13.05
C GLU A 487 -10.27 8.36 -13.91
N GLY A 488 -10.74 7.33 -14.65
CA GLY A 488 -11.99 7.33 -15.39
C GLY A 488 -13.25 7.14 -14.54
N ALA A 489 -13.12 6.90 -13.23
CA ALA A 489 -14.28 6.81 -12.32
C ALA A 489 -14.95 8.17 -12.11
N ASP A 490 -16.27 8.20 -11.94
CA ASP A 490 -17.00 9.43 -11.56
C ASP A 490 -16.63 9.85 -10.13
N VAL A 491 -16.45 8.86 -9.23
CA VAL A 491 -16.06 9.08 -7.83
C VAL A 491 -15.01 8.04 -7.39
N MET A 492 -14.05 8.47 -6.59
CA MET A 492 -13.17 7.59 -5.82
C MET A 492 -13.61 7.54 -4.36
N PHE A 493 -13.68 6.34 -3.81
CA PHE A 493 -14.09 6.10 -2.43
C PHE A 493 -12.96 5.39 -1.64
N ASN A 494 -12.60 5.95 -0.48
CA ASN A 494 -11.67 5.31 0.43
C ASN A 494 -12.41 4.44 1.44
N SER A 495 -12.15 3.13 1.41
CA SER A 495 -12.76 2.14 2.32
C SER A 495 -11.90 1.80 3.54
N ALA A 496 -10.77 2.47 3.75
CA ALA A 496 -9.95 2.23 4.92
C ALA A 496 -10.60 2.83 6.18
N LEU A 497 -10.48 2.11 7.28
CA LEU A 497 -10.86 2.58 8.61
C LEU A 497 -9.59 2.83 9.43
N ILE A 498 -9.56 3.91 10.19
CA ILE A 498 -8.37 4.33 10.95
C ILE A 498 -7.87 3.24 11.91
N TYR A 499 -8.79 2.51 12.54
CA TYR A 499 -8.50 1.50 13.56
C TYR A 499 -8.29 0.09 13.00
N GLU A 500 -8.52 -0.15 11.71
CA GLU A 500 -8.63 -1.51 11.16
C GLU A 500 -7.39 -2.37 11.37
N LEU A 501 -6.18 -1.80 11.24
CA LEU A 501 -4.95 -2.56 11.41
C LEU A 501 -4.70 -2.95 12.87
N ALA A 502 -5.13 -2.14 13.83
CA ALA A 502 -5.10 -2.49 15.25
C ALA A 502 -6.02 -3.69 15.57
N VAL A 503 -7.18 -3.76 14.90
CA VAL A 503 -8.11 -4.91 15.01
C VAL A 503 -7.57 -6.11 14.25
N LEU A 504 -7.16 -5.95 12.99
CA LEU A 504 -6.69 -7.04 12.13
C LEU A 504 -5.43 -7.71 12.66
N LYS A 505 -4.59 -6.98 13.42
CA LYS A 505 -3.42 -7.54 14.11
C LYS A 505 -3.73 -8.81 14.87
N MET A 506 -4.81 -8.83 15.66
CA MET A 506 -5.17 -9.97 16.50
C MET A 506 -5.46 -11.25 15.68
N TYR A 507 -5.94 -11.09 14.46
CA TYR A 507 -6.27 -12.19 13.55
C TYR A 507 -5.10 -12.57 12.64
N ALA A 508 -4.30 -11.57 12.20
CA ALA A 508 -3.22 -11.79 11.26
C ALA A 508 -1.96 -12.39 11.90
N GLU A 509 -1.60 -11.97 13.12
CA GLU A 509 -0.37 -12.44 13.79
C GLU A 509 -0.29 -13.96 13.93
N PRO A 510 -1.32 -14.67 14.44
CA PRO A 510 -1.26 -16.14 14.53
C PRO A 510 -1.06 -16.82 13.19
N LEU A 511 -1.72 -16.30 12.13
CA LEU A 511 -1.61 -16.84 10.77
C LEU A 511 -0.20 -16.65 10.18
N LEU A 512 0.42 -15.50 10.45
CA LEU A 512 1.79 -15.19 10.00
C LEU A 512 2.85 -15.96 10.78
N PHE A 513 2.64 -16.19 12.09
CA PHE A 513 3.54 -17.01 12.92
C PHE A 513 3.53 -18.48 12.53
N ALA A 514 2.46 -18.97 11.91
CA ALA A 514 2.35 -20.35 11.44
C ALA A 514 3.21 -20.66 10.20
N ILE A 515 3.83 -19.64 9.57
CA ILE A 515 4.68 -19.82 8.38
C ILE A 515 6.08 -20.29 8.82
N ASP A 516 6.52 -21.44 8.29
CA ASP A 516 7.82 -22.01 8.60
C ASP A 516 8.98 -21.15 8.13
N LYS A 517 10.09 -21.17 8.90
CA LYS A 517 11.30 -20.37 8.65
C LYS A 517 12.01 -20.71 7.34
N ASP A 518 11.82 -21.93 6.85
CA ASP A 518 12.48 -22.44 5.64
C ASP A 518 11.69 -22.14 4.35
N CYS A 519 10.49 -21.54 4.49
CA CYS A 519 9.67 -21.14 3.35
C CYS A 519 10.13 -19.79 2.77
N PRO A 520 10.04 -19.58 1.45
CA PRO A 520 10.31 -18.29 0.81
C PRO A 520 9.45 -17.15 1.38
N GLU A 521 8.19 -17.42 1.68
CA GLU A 521 7.20 -16.47 2.21
C GLU A 521 7.52 -15.98 3.64
N TYR A 522 8.44 -16.66 4.33
CA TYR A 522 8.81 -16.30 5.71
C TYR A 522 9.39 -14.89 5.82
N LEU A 523 10.16 -14.42 4.84
CA LEU A 523 10.74 -13.08 4.86
C LEU A 523 9.65 -12.01 4.86
N GLU A 524 8.61 -12.19 4.04
CA GLU A 524 7.49 -11.27 3.98
C GLU A 524 6.59 -11.39 5.23
N ALA A 525 6.34 -12.60 5.70
CA ALA A 525 5.61 -12.83 6.96
C ALA A 525 6.31 -12.12 8.14
N LYS A 526 7.63 -12.24 8.23
CA LYS A 526 8.44 -11.58 9.26
C LYS A 526 8.37 -10.05 9.15
N ARG A 527 8.34 -9.52 7.92
CA ARG A 527 8.20 -8.08 7.67
C ARG A 527 6.83 -7.59 8.14
N LEU A 528 5.75 -8.31 7.82
CA LEU A 528 4.40 -7.97 8.25
C LEU A 528 4.22 -8.06 9.76
N LEU A 529 4.79 -9.09 10.41
CA LEU A 529 4.78 -9.20 11.88
C LEU A 529 5.49 -8.00 12.53
N LYS A 530 6.66 -7.61 12.01
CA LYS A 530 7.37 -6.42 12.49
C LYS A 530 6.56 -5.15 12.28
N PHE A 531 5.82 -5.05 11.19
CA PHE A 531 4.92 -3.94 10.91
C PHE A 531 3.75 -3.90 11.91
N LEU A 532 3.08 -5.02 12.13
CA LEU A 532 1.97 -5.12 13.09
C LEU A 532 2.41 -4.84 14.54
N ASP A 533 3.69 -5.05 14.86
CA ASP A 533 4.25 -4.77 16.20
C ASP A 533 4.19 -3.29 16.61
N TYR A 534 3.97 -2.37 15.66
CA TYR A 534 3.76 -0.95 15.97
C TYR A 534 2.38 -0.63 16.56
N PHE A 535 1.38 -1.47 16.31
CA PHE A 535 0.01 -1.24 16.75
C PHE A 535 -0.24 -1.87 18.11
N LEU A 536 -0.92 -1.16 18.99
CA LEU A 536 -1.63 -1.80 20.10
C LEU A 536 -2.81 -2.59 19.53
N PRO A 537 -3.12 -3.80 20.08
CA PRO A 537 -4.28 -4.57 19.64
C PRO A 537 -5.57 -3.88 20.08
N MET A 538 -6.59 -3.94 19.23
CA MET A 538 -7.92 -3.42 19.51
C MET A 538 -8.95 -4.54 19.33
N PRO A 539 -9.80 -4.85 20.33
CA PRO A 539 -10.80 -5.90 20.22
C PRO A 539 -11.89 -5.51 19.21
N SER A 540 -12.50 -6.52 18.60
CA SER A 540 -13.55 -6.34 17.59
C SER A 540 -14.97 -6.22 18.16
N ASP A 541 -15.14 -6.34 19.47
CA ASP A 541 -16.46 -6.45 20.12
C ASP A 541 -17.35 -5.23 19.96
N GLY A 542 -16.75 -4.06 19.74
CA GLY A 542 -17.49 -2.81 19.52
C GLY A 542 -17.77 -2.49 18.05
N ILE A 543 -17.32 -3.34 17.10
CA ILE A 543 -17.45 -3.10 15.66
C ILE A 543 -18.79 -3.65 15.18
N SER A 544 -19.53 -2.87 14.36
CA SER A 544 -20.76 -3.35 13.77
C SER A 544 -20.52 -4.56 12.86
N GLN A 545 -21.45 -5.52 12.87
CA GLN A 545 -21.35 -6.74 12.05
C GLN A 545 -21.62 -6.54 10.55
N ASN A 546 -21.85 -5.32 10.12
CA ASN A 546 -22.22 -4.95 8.75
C ASN A 546 -21.03 -4.69 7.84
#